data_2094955f1dad27b3326c5e06effec05a
#
_entry.id   2094955f1dad27b3326c5e06effec05a
#
_cell.length_a   1.000
_cell.length_b   1.000
_cell.length_c   1.000
_cell.angle_alpha   90.00
_cell.angle_beta   90.00
_cell.angle_gamma   90.00
#
_symmetry.space_group_name_H-M   'P 1'
#
loop_
_entity.id
_entity.type
_entity.pdbx_description
1 polymer ?
#
loop_
_entity_poly.entity_id
_entity_poly.type
_entity_poly.pdbx_seq_one_letter_code
_entity_poly.pdbx_strand_id
1 'polypeptide(L)'
;MTSKRFFFSVKVGTPSDEELEGLSQRIPEDWKKLGRRLTIEEPRLIAFDREHHQCCEKGYSMLLFWKQRDGGFDACYQVLYDALCHELVQLKELGEEFCCE
;
A
#
# COMPACT_ATOMS: atom_id res chain seq x y z
N MET A 1 -23.55 -16.95 3.03
CA MET A 1 -23.40 -16.60 3.11
C MET A 1 -22.77 -15.51 2.92
N THR A 2 -22.70 -14.90 2.58
CA THR A 2 -22.14 -13.73 2.25
C THR A 2 -21.88 -12.90 3.35
N SER A 3 -22.38 -13.18 4.45
CA SER A 3 -22.20 -12.34 5.61
C SER A 3 -20.76 -12.23 6.03
N LYS A 4 -19.90 -13.07 5.53
CA LYS A 4 -18.52 -12.93 5.89
C LYS A 4 -17.94 -11.59 5.58
N ARG A 5 -18.44 -10.92 4.58
CA ARG A 5 -17.91 -9.64 4.26
C ARG A 5 -18.11 -8.61 5.29
N PHE A 6 -19.09 -8.76 6.13
CA PHE A 6 -19.36 -7.77 7.16
C PHE A 6 -18.46 -7.91 8.35
N PHE A 7 -17.63 -8.95 8.35
CA PHE A 7 -16.76 -9.19 9.50
C PHE A 7 -15.30 -9.04 9.20
N PHE A 8 -14.99 -8.40 8.07
CA PHE A 8 -13.59 -8.11 7.81
C PHE A 8 -13.11 -7.12 8.85
N SER A 9 -12.03 -7.49 9.50
CA SER A 9 -11.38 -6.63 10.47
C SER A 9 -9.99 -6.32 9.98
N VAL A 10 -9.62 -5.06 10.04
CA VAL A 10 -8.27 -4.67 9.67
C VAL A 10 -7.30 -5.21 10.71
N LYS A 11 -6.22 -5.80 10.25
CA LYS A 11 -5.20 -6.34 11.14
C LYS A 11 -4.57 -5.25 11.97
N VAL A 12 -4.13 -5.62 13.17
CA VAL A 12 -3.40 -4.71 14.02
C VAL A 12 -1.91 -4.87 13.73
N GLY A 13 -1.20 -3.77 13.65
CA GLY A 13 0.24 -3.83 13.48
C GLY A 13 0.70 -3.27 12.15
N THR A 14 1.92 -3.64 11.79
CA THR A 14 2.59 -3.12 10.61
C THR A 14 2.75 -4.22 9.57
N PRO A 15 2.46 -3.94 8.29
CA PRO A 15 2.67 -4.94 7.24
C PRO A 15 4.14 -5.36 7.17
N SER A 16 4.35 -6.63 6.87
CA SER A 16 5.72 -7.12 6.72
C SER A 16 6.25 -6.72 5.35
N ASP A 17 7.58 -6.78 5.21
CA ASP A 17 8.20 -6.49 3.92
C ASP A 17 7.69 -7.46 2.85
N GLU A 18 7.52 -8.72 3.23
CA GLU A 18 7.00 -9.72 2.31
C GLU A 18 5.60 -9.39 1.82
N GLU A 19 4.75 -8.93 2.71
CA GLU A 19 3.40 -8.53 2.33
C GLU A 19 3.44 -7.34 1.39
N LEU A 20 4.32 -6.39 1.65
CA LEU A 20 4.44 -5.23 0.79
C LEU A 20 5.00 -5.60 -0.58
N GLU A 21 5.91 -6.55 -0.62
CA GLU A 21 6.42 -7.04 -1.89
C GLU A 21 5.30 -7.70 -2.69
N GLY A 22 4.50 -8.53 -2.03
CA GLY A 22 3.36 -9.16 -2.69
C GLY A 22 2.36 -8.16 -3.21
N LEU A 23 2.08 -7.13 -2.42
CA LEU A 23 1.17 -6.08 -2.84
C LEU A 23 1.71 -5.35 -4.06
N SER A 24 3.01 -5.05 -4.06
CA SER A 24 3.61 -4.31 -5.18
C SER A 24 3.45 -5.02 -6.51
N GLN A 25 3.40 -6.35 -6.49
CA GLN A 25 3.19 -7.12 -7.70
C GLN A 25 1.78 -6.94 -8.26
N ARG A 26 0.85 -6.50 -7.42
CA ARG A 26 -0.55 -6.39 -7.78
C ARG A 26 -0.96 -4.97 -8.18
N ILE A 27 -0.04 -4.00 -8.06
CA ILE A 27 -0.36 -2.60 -8.32
C ILE A 27 0.60 -1.93 -9.30
N PRO A 28 0.95 -2.59 -10.42
CA PRO A 28 1.95 -2.00 -11.31
C PRO A 28 1.52 -0.67 -11.92
N GLU A 29 0.23 -0.43 -12.06
CA GLU A 29 -0.25 0.82 -12.62
C GLU A 29 -0.74 1.81 -11.59
N ASP A 30 -0.96 1.35 -10.36
CA ASP A 30 -1.56 2.19 -9.34
C ASP A 30 -0.62 2.61 -8.23
N TRP A 31 0.64 2.23 -8.32
CA TRP A 31 1.55 2.46 -7.21
C TRP A 31 1.74 3.95 -6.88
N LYS A 32 1.74 4.81 -7.91
CA LYS A 32 1.87 6.24 -7.66
C LYS A 32 0.62 6.81 -6.99
N LYS A 33 -0.54 6.38 -7.46
CA LYS A 33 -1.80 6.82 -6.84
C LYS A 33 -1.83 6.43 -5.38
N LEU A 34 -1.44 5.20 -5.11
CA LEU A 34 -1.39 4.74 -3.73
C LEU A 34 -0.39 5.55 -2.93
N GLY A 35 0.78 5.81 -3.50
CA GLY A 35 1.80 6.59 -2.82
C GLY A 35 1.31 7.96 -2.40
N ARG A 36 0.52 8.60 -3.27
CA ARG A 36 -0.04 9.90 -2.93
C ARG A 36 -0.99 9.81 -1.74
N ARG A 37 -1.78 8.73 -1.67
CA ARG A 37 -2.69 8.54 -0.54
C ARG A 37 -1.96 8.20 0.74
N LEU A 38 -0.74 7.67 0.61
CA LEU A 38 0.12 7.43 1.77
C LEU A 38 0.96 8.67 2.09
N THR A 39 0.64 9.79 1.48
CA THR A 39 1.26 11.10 1.71
C THR A 39 2.74 11.17 1.36
N ILE A 40 3.13 10.42 0.34
CA ILE A 40 4.50 10.50 -0.17
C ILE A 40 4.55 11.64 -1.19
N GLU A 41 5.55 12.49 -1.05
CA GLU A 41 5.65 13.69 -1.88
C GLU A 41 6.00 13.35 -3.33
N GLU A 42 5.52 14.17 -4.27
CA GLU A 42 5.75 13.93 -5.69
C GLU A 42 7.22 13.78 -6.05
N PRO A 43 8.13 14.62 -5.56
CA PRO A 43 9.54 14.43 -5.92
C PRO A 43 10.06 13.05 -5.56
N ARG A 44 9.59 12.48 -4.45
CA ARG A 44 10.01 11.15 -4.04
C ARG A 44 9.43 10.09 -4.97
N LEU A 45 8.17 10.25 -5.36
CA LEU A 45 7.55 9.31 -6.29
C LEU A 45 8.26 9.35 -7.64
N ILE A 46 8.64 10.54 -8.09
CA ILE A 46 9.38 10.69 -9.33
C ILE A 46 10.75 10.01 -9.22
N ALA A 47 11.39 10.13 -8.06
CA ALA A 47 12.68 9.50 -7.85
C ALA A 47 12.57 7.98 -7.96
N PHE A 48 11.56 7.38 -7.34
CA PHE A 48 11.35 5.93 -7.45
C PHE A 48 11.12 5.53 -8.90
N ASP A 49 10.36 6.34 -9.63
CA ASP A 49 10.07 6.05 -11.02
C ASP A 49 11.35 6.03 -11.86
N ARG A 50 12.29 6.89 -11.54
CA ARG A 50 13.54 6.97 -12.27
C ARG A 50 14.56 5.90 -11.87
N GLU A 51 14.53 5.51 -10.61
CA GLU A 51 15.52 4.59 -10.06
C GLU A 51 15.30 3.15 -10.47
N HIS A 52 14.09 2.79 -10.85
CA HIS A 52 13.75 1.41 -11.16
C HIS A 52 13.09 1.33 -12.52
N HIS A 53 13.30 0.21 -13.20
CA HIS A 53 12.69 0.00 -14.51
C HIS A 53 11.34 -0.71 -14.40
N GLN A 54 11.21 -1.63 -13.47
CA GLN A 54 10.00 -2.41 -13.36
C GLN A 54 9.02 -1.77 -12.38
N CYS A 55 7.75 -1.77 -12.76
CA CYS A 55 6.74 -1.11 -11.94
C CYS A 55 6.60 -1.74 -10.56
N CYS A 56 6.78 -3.07 -10.47
CA CYS A 56 6.69 -3.70 -9.16
C CYS A 56 7.83 -3.25 -8.25
N GLU A 57 9.01 -2.99 -8.80
CA GLU A 57 10.11 -2.48 -8.00
C GLU A 57 9.86 -1.05 -7.56
N LYS A 58 9.26 -0.25 -8.44
CA LYS A 58 8.90 1.11 -8.07
C LYS A 58 7.91 1.10 -6.91
N GLY A 59 6.89 0.27 -7.02
CA GLY A 59 5.88 0.16 -5.97
C GLY A 59 6.45 -0.36 -4.67
N TYR A 60 7.32 -1.36 -4.75
CA TYR A 60 7.92 -1.92 -3.56
C TYR A 60 8.79 -0.87 -2.84
N SER A 61 9.61 -0.14 -3.61
CA SER A 61 10.44 0.91 -3.02
C SER A 61 9.58 1.99 -2.36
N MET A 62 8.47 2.33 -2.99
CA MET A 62 7.55 3.30 -2.43
C MET A 62 6.96 2.80 -1.12
N LEU A 63 6.53 1.52 -1.09
CA LEU A 63 5.92 0.96 0.11
C LEU A 63 6.94 0.81 1.24
N LEU A 64 8.17 0.43 0.93
CA LEU A 64 9.20 0.37 1.95
C LEU A 64 9.53 1.75 2.51
N PHE A 65 9.58 2.76 1.65
CA PHE A 65 9.80 4.11 2.12
C PHE A 65 8.69 4.54 3.08
N TRP A 66 7.43 4.25 2.72
CA TRP A 66 6.31 4.56 3.58
C TRP A 66 6.45 3.86 4.93
N LYS A 67 6.80 2.58 4.90
CA LYS A 67 6.89 1.79 6.12
C LYS A 67 7.99 2.30 7.04
N GLN A 68 9.10 2.77 6.48
CA GLN A 68 10.25 3.16 7.28
C GLN A 68 10.27 4.64 7.64
N ARG A 69 9.45 5.41 7.00
CA ARG A 69 9.41 6.85 7.20
C ARG A 69 8.95 7.18 8.63
N ASP A 70 9.52 8.23 9.18
CA ASP A 70 9.14 8.71 10.50
C ASP A 70 9.21 7.63 11.57
N GLY A 71 10.18 6.72 11.41
CA GLY A 71 10.33 5.62 12.36
C GLY A 71 9.21 4.61 12.31
N GLY A 72 8.47 4.60 11.22
CA GLY A 72 7.38 3.65 11.07
C GLY A 72 6.12 4.02 11.82
N PHE A 73 6.04 5.27 12.27
CA PHE A 73 4.93 5.71 13.11
C PHE A 73 3.56 5.48 12.48
N ASP A 74 3.42 5.80 11.19
CA ASP A 74 2.14 5.64 10.51
C ASP A 74 2.01 4.34 9.73
N ALA A 75 2.99 3.46 9.84
CA ALA A 75 3.04 2.28 9.00
C ALA A 75 2.21 1.15 9.57
N CYS A 76 0.91 1.29 9.52
CA CYS A 76 0.02 0.25 10.03
C CYS A 76 -0.96 -0.17 8.95
N TYR A 77 -1.55 -1.35 9.15
CA TYR A 77 -2.50 -1.89 8.19
C TYR A 77 -3.69 -0.97 7.96
N GLN A 78 -4.13 -0.26 8.99
CA GLN A 78 -5.29 0.62 8.84
C GLN A 78 -5.00 1.75 7.86
N VAL A 79 -3.83 2.35 7.96
CA VAL A 79 -3.45 3.44 7.06
C VAL A 79 -3.36 2.92 5.62
N LEU A 80 -2.76 1.74 5.44
CA LEU A 80 -2.65 1.15 4.12
C LEU A 80 -4.02 0.78 3.57
N TYR A 81 -4.88 0.22 4.40
CA TYR A 81 -6.22 -0.15 3.99
C TYR A 81 -7.00 1.06 3.52
N ASP A 82 -6.96 2.14 4.31
CA ASP A 82 -7.68 3.36 3.96
C ASP A 82 -7.19 3.93 2.64
N ALA A 83 -5.88 3.88 2.42
CA ALA A 83 -5.30 4.37 1.17
C ALA A 83 -5.74 3.53 -0.02
N LEU A 84 -5.76 2.21 0.15
CA LEU A 84 -6.19 1.31 -0.93
C LEU A 84 -7.67 1.50 -1.26
N CYS A 85 -8.48 1.80 -0.25
CA CYS A 85 -9.91 1.99 -0.45
C CYS A 85 -10.29 3.38 -0.92
N HIS A 86 -9.33 4.31 -0.93
CA HIS A 86 -9.62 5.69 -1.31
C HIS A 86 -10.22 5.74 -2.71
N GLU A 87 -11.15 6.66 -2.92
CA GLU A 87 -11.87 6.71 -4.18
C GLU A 87 -10.98 6.95 -5.39
N LEU A 88 -9.82 7.56 -5.19
CA LEU A 88 -8.88 7.79 -6.29
C LEU A 88 -7.99 6.58 -6.56
N VAL A 89 -8.01 5.57 -5.72
CA VAL A 89 -7.24 4.34 -5.89
C VAL A 89 -8.16 3.18 -6.25
N GLN A 90 -9.23 3.02 -5.48
CA GLN A 90 -10.27 2.01 -5.73
C GLN A 90 -9.75 0.58 -5.78
N LEU A 91 -8.92 0.23 -4.82
CA LEU A 91 -8.39 -1.12 -4.72
C LEU A 91 -8.85 -1.78 -3.43
N LYS A 92 -10.16 -1.69 -3.16
CA LYS A 92 -10.72 -2.21 -1.93
C LYS A 92 -10.48 -3.70 -1.75
N GLU A 93 -10.58 -4.46 -2.83
CA GLU A 93 -10.39 -5.91 -2.72
C GLU A 93 -8.97 -6.25 -2.32
N LEU A 94 -7.99 -5.51 -2.84
CA LEU A 94 -6.62 -5.70 -2.41
C LEU A 94 -6.45 -5.30 -0.96
N GLY A 95 -7.13 -4.24 -0.55
CA GLY A 95 -7.10 -3.83 0.84
C GLY A 95 -7.60 -4.94 1.75
N GLU A 96 -8.69 -5.58 1.37
CA GLU A 96 -9.22 -6.68 2.15
C GLU A 96 -8.27 -7.86 2.18
N GLU A 97 -7.65 -8.14 1.04
CA GLU A 97 -6.76 -9.29 0.94
C GLU A 97 -5.50 -9.11 1.77
N PHE A 98 -4.89 -7.94 1.76
CA PHE A 98 -3.61 -7.72 2.40
C PHE A 98 -3.70 -7.14 3.81
N CYS A 99 -4.77 -6.45 4.13
CA CYS A 99 -4.88 -5.73 5.40
C CYS A 99 -5.91 -6.28 6.36
N CYS A 100 -6.75 -7.21 5.92
CA CYS A 100 -7.83 -7.72 6.77
C CYS A 100 -7.67 -9.19 7.05
N GLU A 101 -8.23 -9.59 8.20
CA GLU A 101 -8.19 -11.00 8.60
C GLU A 101 -9.31 -11.78 7.98
#